data_0a04a8bdea4e4677f413401a305a5cc6
#
_entry.id   0a04a8bdea4e4677f413401a305a5cc6
#
_cell.length_a   1.000
_cell.length_b   1.000
_cell.length_c   1.000
_cell.angle_alpha   90.00
_cell.angle_beta   90.00
_cell.angle_gamma   90.00
#
_symmetry.space_group_name_H-M   'P 1'
#
loop_
_entity.id
_entity.type
_entity.pdbx_description
1 polymer ?
#
loop_
_entity_poly.entity_id
_entity_poly.type
_entity_poly.pdbx_seq_one_letter_code
_entity_poly.pdbx_strand_id
1 'polypeptide(L)'
;MGFIIALFRGLFDHFLFKTDMIKRDHRRHPLIFPPILLIINVNPLTKRKDYVYMLDIKFVRENPEIVKQNIRNKFEDQKLPLVDEVIKFDAEYRAAKQEADDLRSNRNKISKEIGKLMGQGKKDEALALKQQVTENSQRLAELEKREEELSKEIRDRMLVIPNIIDPSVPIGKDDSENVEIEKFGDPVVPDYPIPYHTDIMESLHGIDLDSAHRVAGNGFYYLLGDVARLHSAVLAYARDFMINKGFTYVIPPYMIRSNVVTGVMSFDEMDAMMYKIEGEDLYLIGTSEHSMIGRFMDTIVPEDKIPQTLTSYSPCFRKEKGAHGLEERGVYRIHQFEKQEMIVICKPEDTMTWYNKLWSYTVELFRSMDIPVRTLECCSGDLADLKVKSCDVEAWSPRQKKYFEVGSCSNLGDAQARRLGIRIQGEDGKKYLANTLNNTVVAPPRMLIAFLENNLQRDGSVKIPAVLQPYMGGKTELRP
;
A
#
# COMPACT_ATOMS: atom_id res chain seq x y z
N MET A 1 41.56 -19.77 24.66
CA MET A 1 41.23 -20.50 23.42
C MET A 1 41.12 -21.97 23.81
N GLY A 2 39.91 -22.55 23.78
CA GLY A 2 39.72 -23.95 24.15
C GLY A 2 38.89 -24.14 25.43
N PHE A 3 37.60 -23.74 25.45
CA PHE A 3 36.62 -24.25 26.45
C PHE A 3 35.19 -23.77 26.15
N ILE A 4 34.71 -23.79 24.90
CA ILE A 4 33.28 -23.60 24.52
C ILE A 4 32.97 -24.39 23.24
N ILE A 5 33.28 -25.70 23.18
CA ILE A 5 32.79 -26.58 22.10
C ILE A 5 32.45 -27.96 22.69
N ALA A 6 31.76 -28.03 23.80
CA ALA A 6 31.36 -29.32 24.39
C ALA A 6 29.95 -29.30 25.02
N LEU A 7 29.03 -28.46 24.56
CA LEU A 7 27.66 -28.39 25.13
C LEU A 7 26.53 -28.41 24.10
N PHE A 8 26.80 -28.73 22.82
CA PHE A 8 25.77 -28.83 21.78
C PHE A 8 25.73 -30.15 21.02
N ARG A 9 26.11 -31.24 21.67
CA ARG A 9 26.05 -32.59 21.07
C ARG A 9 25.21 -33.63 21.85
N GLY A 10 24.39 -33.18 22.81
CA GLY A 10 23.61 -34.04 23.68
C GLY A 10 22.07 -33.93 23.61
N LEU A 11 21.51 -33.23 22.62
CA LEU A 11 20.05 -33.00 22.56
C LEU A 11 19.39 -33.41 21.23
N PHE A 12 20.05 -34.18 20.37
CA PHE A 12 19.49 -34.58 19.06
C PHE A 12 19.15 -36.08 18.92
N ASP A 13 19.27 -36.88 19.98
CA ASP A 13 19.04 -38.35 19.91
C ASP A 13 17.84 -38.86 20.71
N HIS A 14 16.83 -38.05 20.97
CA HIS A 14 15.66 -38.55 21.75
C HIS A 14 14.28 -38.28 21.10
N PHE A 15 14.17 -38.10 19.77
CA PHE A 15 12.86 -37.92 19.10
C PHE A 15 12.69 -38.76 17.82
N LEU A 16 13.12 -40.00 17.85
CA LEU A 16 12.77 -41.01 16.83
C LEU A 16 12.48 -42.33 17.55
N PHE A 17 11.26 -42.52 18.03
CA PHE A 17 10.59 -43.81 18.25
C PHE A 17 9.23 -43.55 18.95
N LYS A 18 8.17 -43.44 18.17
CA LYS A 18 6.82 -43.96 18.47
C LYS A 18 5.81 -43.50 17.41
N THR A 19 5.86 -44.11 16.26
CA THR A 19 4.72 -44.29 15.38
C THR A 19 4.47 -45.80 15.36
N ASP A 20 3.48 -46.24 16.11
CA ASP A 20 2.63 -47.35 15.72
C ASP A 20 1.48 -47.54 16.75
N MET A 21 0.34 -47.92 16.19
CA MET A 21 -0.91 -48.28 16.87
C MET A 21 -1.86 -47.14 17.29
N ILE A 22 -2.83 -46.86 16.41
CA ILE A 22 -4.26 -47.10 16.65
C ILE A 22 -4.97 -47.11 15.28
N LYS A 23 -5.28 -48.30 14.80
CA LYS A 23 -6.32 -48.61 13.81
C LYS A 23 -7.61 -48.97 14.52
N ARG A 24 -8.76 -48.52 13.95
CA ARG A 24 -10.19 -48.80 14.20
C ARG A 24 -10.89 -47.65 14.91
N ASP A 25 -11.92 -47.03 14.29
CA ASP A 25 -13.17 -47.64 13.83
C ASP A 25 -13.88 -46.74 12.78
N HIS A 26 -14.45 -47.40 11.75
CA HIS A 26 -15.30 -46.81 10.71
C HIS A 26 -16.74 -46.67 11.21
N ARG A 27 -17.36 -45.52 10.92
CA ARG A 27 -18.75 -45.31 10.43
C ARG A 27 -19.37 -44.03 11.01
N ARG A 28 -19.54 -43.00 10.17
CA ARG A 28 -20.81 -42.39 9.78
C ARG A 28 -20.67 -41.08 9.03
N HIS A 29 -21.14 -41.12 7.76
CA HIS A 29 -21.63 -40.06 6.86
C HIS A 29 -20.69 -38.87 6.50
N PRO A 30 -20.21 -38.82 5.25
CA PRO A 30 -19.77 -37.59 4.63
C PRO A 30 -21.01 -36.85 4.06
N LEU A 31 -21.20 -35.60 4.50
CA LEU A 31 -22.02 -34.64 3.76
C LEU A 31 -21.25 -34.25 2.49
N ILE A 32 -21.67 -34.80 1.37
CA ILE A 32 -21.16 -34.46 0.03
C ILE A 32 -21.81 -33.15 -0.37
N PHE A 33 -21.04 -32.06 -0.36
CA PHE A 33 -21.39 -30.87 -1.15
C PHE A 33 -20.87 -31.09 -2.58
N PRO A 34 -21.71 -30.91 -3.61
CA PRO A 34 -21.20 -30.99 -4.97
C PRO A 34 -20.30 -29.80 -5.29
N PRO A 35 -19.15 -30.01 -5.99
CA PRO A 35 -18.38 -28.90 -6.48
C PRO A 35 -19.20 -28.21 -7.60
N ILE A 36 -19.59 -26.95 -7.37
CA ILE A 36 -20.07 -26.08 -8.44
C ILE A 36 -18.84 -25.74 -9.30
N LEU A 37 -18.68 -26.55 -10.36
CA LEU A 37 -17.72 -26.27 -11.42
C LEU A 37 -18.32 -25.16 -12.29
N LEU A 38 -18.04 -23.91 -11.96
CA LEU A 38 -18.25 -22.81 -12.90
C LEU A 38 -17.18 -22.93 -13.98
N ILE A 39 -17.54 -23.60 -15.09
CA ILE A 39 -16.74 -23.60 -16.31
C ILE A 39 -16.85 -22.19 -16.90
N ILE A 40 -15.96 -21.27 -16.48
CA ILE A 40 -15.69 -20.06 -17.24
C ILE A 40 -14.95 -20.51 -18.49
N ASN A 41 -15.65 -20.51 -19.59
CA ASN A 41 -15.12 -20.82 -20.92
C ASN A 41 -14.17 -19.67 -21.32
N VAL A 42 -12.92 -19.70 -20.84
CA VAL A 42 -11.87 -18.76 -21.26
C VAL A 42 -11.43 -19.17 -22.66
N ASN A 43 -11.89 -18.42 -23.63
CA ASN A 43 -11.52 -18.54 -25.02
C ASN A 43 -9.98 -18.32 -25.16
N PRO A 44 -9.16 -19.32 -25.60
CA PRO A 44 -7.69 -19.23 -25.52
C PRO A 44 -7.04 -18.48 -26.69
N LEU A 45 -7.70 -17.53 -27.33
CA LEU A 45 -7.19 -16.80 -28.49
C LEU A 45 -7.44 -15.28 -28.42
N THR A 46 -7.22 -14.65 -27.27
CA THR A 46 -6.91 -13.23 -27.27
C THR A 46 -5.39 -13.09 -27.09
N LYS A 47 -4.72 -12.64 -28.19
CA LYS A 47 -3.36 -12.13 -28.11
C LYS A 47 -3.23 -11.30 -26.84
N ARG A 48 -2.27 -11.64 -25.96
CA ARG A 48 -1.88 -10.78 -24.82
C ARG A 48 -1.73 -9.37 -25.37
N LYS A 49 -2.69 -8.51 -25.10
CA LYS A 49 -2.42 -7.07 -25.08
C LYS A 49 -1.56 -6.91 -23.85
N ASP A 50 -0.31 -6.56 -24.05
CA ASP A 50 0.57 -6.15 -22.98
C ASP A 50 -0.06 -4.90 -22.35
N TYR A 51 -0.85 -5.10 -21.30
CA TYR A 51 -1.42 -4.01 -20.51
C TYR A 51 -0.27 -3.38 -19.74
N VAL A 52 0.16 -2.23 -20.22
CA VAL A 52 1.22 -1.44 -19.58
C VAL A 52 0.55 -0.61 -18.49
N TYR A 53 0.62 -1.10 -17.26
CA TYR A 53 0.08 -0.42 -16.05
C TYR A 53 1.04 0.64 -15.49
N MET A 54 1.75 1.41 -16.33
CA MET A 54 2.92 2.14 -15.90
C MET A 54 3.06 3.51 -16.55
N LEU A 55 3.35 4.53 -15.72
CA LEU A 55 3.82 5.81 -16.20
C LEU A 55 5.35 5.84 -16.26
N ASP A 56 5.91 5.15 -17.25
CA ASP A 56 7.24 5.39 -17.74
C ASP A 56 7.22 6.61 -18.66
N ILE A 57 8.27 7.44 -18.62
CA ILE A 57 8.41 8.59 -19.53
C ILE A 57 8.37 8.17 -21.01
N LYS A 58 8.89 6.98 -21.33
CA LYS A 58 8.79 6.39 -22.67
C LYS A 58 7.33 6.10 -23.02
N PHE A 59 6.56 5.54 -22.09
CA PHE A 59 5.12 5.28 -22.29
C PHE A 59 4.35 6.59 -22.51
N VAL A 60 4.59 7.63 -21.70
CA VAL A 60 3.95 8.95 -21.84
C VAL A 60 4.26 9.54 -23.22
N ARG A 61 5.51 9.45 -23.67
CA ARG A 61 5.94 9.97 -24.98
C ARG A 61 5.31 9.21 -26.16
N GLU A 62 5.21 7.88 -26.06
CA GLU A 62 4.71 7.03 -27.13
C GLU A 62 3.18 6.95 -27.17
N ASN A 63 2.50 7.22 -26.02
CA ASN A 63 1.06 7.08 -25.86
C ASN A 63 0.40 8.29 -25.15
N PRO A 64 0.65 9.53 -25.58
CA PRO A 64 0.18 10.73 -24.88
C PRO A 64 -1.35 10.77 -24.78
N GLU A 65 -2.07 10.34 -25.79
CA GLU A 65 -3.54 10.37 -25.80
C GLU A 65 -4.15 9.33 -24.83
N ILE A 66 -3.48 8.18 -24.61
CA ILE A 66 -3.92 7.23 -23.58
C ILE A 66 -3.78 7.85 -22.20
N VAL A 67 -2.65 8.53 -21.93
CA VAL A 67 -2.41 9.21 -20.65
C VAL A 67 -3.42 10.35 -20.44
N LYS A 68 -3.66 11.18 -21.45
CA LYS A 68 -4.65 12.24 -21.39
C LYS A 68 -6.07 11.72 -21.20
N GLN A 69 -6.43 10.61 -21.87
CA GLN A 69 -7.74 9.99 -21.67
C GLN A 69 -7.90 9.44 -20.25
N ASN A 70 -6.84 8.83 -19.69
CA ASN A 70 -6.83 8.39 -18.30
C ASN A 70 -7.05 9.54 -17.31
N ILE A 71 -6.40 10.68 -17.53
CA ILE A 71 -6.60 11.91 -16.73
C ILE A 71 -8.06 12.37 -16.80
N ARG A 72 -8.68 12.38 -18.01
CA ARG A 72 -10.12 12.71 -18.16
C ARG A 72 -11.01 11.71 -17.45
N ASN A 73 -10.70 10.41 -17.55
CA ASN A 73 -11.45 9.35 -16.87
C ASN A 73 -11.40 9.51 -15.34
N LYS A 74 -10.33 10.11 -14.80
CA LYS A 74 -10.19 10.45 -13.38
C LYS A 74 -10.75 11.82 -12.99
N PHE A 75 -11.36 12.54 -13.94
CA PHE A 75 -11.91 13.91 -13.75
C PHE A 75 -10.86 14.92 -13.27
N GLU A 76 -9.62 14.79 -13.72
CA GLU A 76 -8.49 15.63 -13.32
C GLU A 76 -7.96 16.49 -14.47
N ASP A 77 -8.84 17.09 -15.28
CA ASP A 77 -8.51 17.81 -16.51
C ASP A 77 -7.45 18.91 -16.34
N GLN A 78 -7.30 19.44 -15.13
CA GLN A 78 -6.24 20.40 -14.78
C GLN A 78 -4.83 19.82 -14.94
N LYS A 79 -4.69 18.49 -14.95
CA LYS A 79 -3.39 17.80 -15.15
C LYS A 79 -3.05 17.54 -16.62
N LEU A 80 -3.97 17.75 -17.56
CA LEU A 80 -3.75 17.51 -19.00
C LEU A 80 -2.52 18.23 -19.57
N PRO A 81 -2.24 19.53 -19.25
CA PRO A 81 -1.05 20.21 -19.77
C PRO A 81 0.26 19.56 -19.36
N LEU A 82 0.30 18.87 -18.20
CA LEU A 82 1.53 18.24 -17.70
C LEU A 82 2.07 17.18 -18.66
N VAL A 83 1.19 16.51 -19.40
CA VAL A 83 1.59 15.47 -20.38
C VAL A 83 2.43 16.11 -21.51
N ASP A 84 1.96 17.23 -22.08
CA ASP A 84 2.67 17.92 -23.16
C ASP A 84 3.97 18.55 -22.65
N GLU A 85 3.96 19.09 -21.43
CA GLU A 85 5.16 19.64 -20.78
C GLU A 85 6.24 18.55 -20.57
N VAL A 86 5.88 17.38 -20.08
CA VAL A 86 6.80 16.25 -19.91
C VAL A 86 7.41 15.84 -21.25
N ILE A 87 6.60 15.74 -22.31
CA ILE A 87 7.11 15.37 -23.65
C ILE A 87 8.09 16.42 -24.16
N LYS A 88 7.78 17.70 -23.98
CA LYS A 88 8.66 18.81 -24.37
C LYS A 88 9.98 18.75 -23.61
N PHE A 89 9.94 18.66 -22.29
CA PHE A 89 11.14 18.62 -21.47
C PHE A 89 11.98 17.35 -21.71
N ASP A 90 11.34 16.20 -21.95
CA ASP A 90 12.06 14.97 -22.34
C ASP A 90 12.78 15.13 -23.67
N ALA A 91 12.18 15.81 -24.65
CA ALA A 91 12.85 16.10 -25.93
C ALA A 91 14.08 17.00 -25.73
N GLU A 92 13.93 18.07 -24.93
CA GLU A 92 15.05 18.98 -24.59
C GLU A 92 16.14 18.24 -23.80
N TYR A 93 15.78 17.43 -22.81
CA TYR A 93 16.71 16.64 -22.01
C TYR A 93 17.53 15.68 -22.87
N ARG A 94 16.88 14.94 -23.77
CA ARG A 94 17.57 14.02 -24.69
C ARG A 94 18.51 14.74 -25.66
N ALA A 95 18.11 15.92 -26.14
CA ALA A 95 18.96 16.73 -27.00
C ALA A 95 20.20 17.25 -26.24
N ALA A 96 20.01 17.80 -25.05
CA ALA A 96 21.11 18.28 -24.20
C ALA A 96 22.07 17.14 -23.82
N LYS A 97 21.55 15.99 -23.45
CA LYS A 97 22.34 14.81 -23.14
C LYS A 97 23.15 14.30 -24.33
N GLN A 98 22.56 14.25 -25.53
CA GLN A 98 23.25 13.83 -26.73
C GLN A 98 24.41 14.78 -27.02
N GLU A 99 24.18 16.11 -26.99
CA GLU A 99 25.23 17.13 -27.19
C GLU A 99 26.36 17.01 -26.17
N ALA A 100 25.99 16.79 -24.88
CA ALA A 100 26.98 16.58 -23.81
C ALA A 100 27.82 15.31 -24.02
N ASP A 101 27.20 14.21 -24.44
CA ASP A 101 27.92 12.95 -24.72
C ASP A 101 28.83 13.08 -25.93
N ASP A 102 28.42 13.81 -26.99
CA ASP A 102 29.24 14.13 -28.14
C ASP A 102 30.44 15.00 -27.76
N LEU A 103 30.24 16.01 -26.91
CA LEU A 103 31.33 16.86 -26.42
C LEU A 103 32.31 16.07 -25.52
N ARG A 104 31.83 15.16 -24.65
CA ARG A 104 32.68 14.27 -23.84
C ARG A 104 33.54 13.35 -24.73
N SER A 105 32.93 12.75 -25.77
CA SER A 105 33.62 11.92 -26.74
C SER A 105 34.69 12.70 -27.49
N ASN A 106 34.32 13.89 -27.99
CA ASN A 106 35.22 14.77 -28.74
C ASN A 106 36.39 15.26 -27.88
N ARG A 107 36.15 15.68 -26.63
CA ARG A 107 37.21 16.06 -25.68
C ARG A 107 38.27 14.97 -25.53
N ASN A 108 37.85 13.70 -25.44
CA ASN A 108 38.78 12.58 -25.31
C ASN A 108 39.64 12.38 -26.58
N LYS A 109 39.08 12.62 -27.78
CA LYS A 109 39.81 12.57 -29.05
C LYS A 109 40.80 13.72 -29.13
N ILE A 110 40.36 14.95 -28.93
CA ILE A 110 41.20 16.16 -28.98
C ILE A 110 42.34 16.08 -27.97
N SER A 111 42.11 15.58 -26.74
CA SER A 111 43.17 15.44 -25.73
C SER A 111 44.31 14.52 -26.20
N LYS A 112 43.97 13.42 -26.90
CA LYS A 112 44.97 12.52 -27.49
C LYS A 112 45.75 13.21 -28.61
N GLU A 113 45.07 14.03 -29.44
CA GLU A 113 45.68 14.76 -30.54
C GLU A 113 46.62 15.87 -30.08
N ILE A 114 46.24 16.62 -29.02
CA ILE A 114 47.12 17.59 -28.36
C ILE A 114 48.43 16.91 -27.91
N GLY A 115 48.32 15.73 -27.24
CA GLY A 115 49.51 14.99 -26.81
C GLY A 115 50.42 14.62 -27.98
N LYS A 116 49.87 14.21 -29.13
CA LYS A 116 50.61 13.87 -30.36
C LYS A 116 51.28 15.11 -30.97
N LEU A 117 50.55 16.22 -31.11
CA LEU A 117 51.08 17.48 -31.66
C LEU A 117 52.19 18.08 -30.81
N MET A 118 52.04 18.03 -29.47
CA MET A 118 53.10 18.45 -28.54
C MET A 118 54.38 17.62 -28.70
N GLY A 119 54.23 16.29 -28.86
CA GLY A 119 55.37 15.40 -29.14
C GLY A 119 56.05 15.65 -30.49
N GLN A 120 55.34 16.23 -31.48
CA GLN A 120 55.84 16.62 -32.79
C GLN A 120 56.39 18.05 -32.84
N GLY A 121 56.34 18.81 -31.74
CA GLY A 121 56.80 20.19 -31.69
C GLY A 121 55.85 21.24 -32.28
N LYS A 122 54.64 20.85 -32.70
CA LYS A 122 53.60 21.70 -33.32
C LYS A 122 52.78 22.45 -32.26
N LYS A 123 53.44 23.42 -31.59
CA LYS A 123 52.90 24.13 -30.42
C LYS A 123 51.66 24.97 -30.72
N ASP A 124 51.63 25.66 -31.90
CA ASP A 124 50.50 26.54 -32.25
C ASP A 124 49.23 25.76 -32.57
N GLU A 125 49.34 24.61 -33.28
CA GLU A 125 48.23 23.70 -33.54
C GLU A 125 47.71 23.11 -32.21
N ALA A 126 48.59 22.74 -31.31
CA ALA A 126 48.21 22.23 -29.98
C ALA A 126 47.52 23.30 -29.11
N LEU A 127 47.91 24.59 -29.26
CA LEU A 127 47.29 25.69 -28.52
C LEU A 127 45.85 25.96 -28.99
N ALA A 128 45.64 25.95 -30.34
CA ALA A 128 44.28 26.07 -30.90
C ALA A 128 43.33 24.96 -30.41
N LEU A 129 43.81 23.72 -30.38
CA LEU A 129 43.02 22.60 -29.84
C LEU A 129 42.78 22.73 -28.34
N LYS A 130 43.68 23.28 -27.54
CA LYS A 130 43.46 23.56 -26.10
C LYS A 130 42.37 24.59 -25.91
N GLN A 131 42.30 25.63 -26.73
CA GLN A 131 41.24 26.62 -26.68
C GLN A 131 39.88 25.98 -26.99
N GLN A 132 39.80 25.15 -28.00
CA GLN A 132 38.58 24.38 -28.32
C GLN A 132 38.15 23.46 -27.19
N VAL A 133 39.09 22.81 -26.48
CA VAL A 133 38.78 22.01 -25.29
C VAL A 133 38.21 22.88 -24.18
N THR A 134 38.68 24.11 -23.99
CA THR A 134 38.17 25.04 -22.97
C THR A 134 36.77 25.47 -23.31
N GLU A 135 36.47 25.87 -24.53
CA GLU A 135 35.12 26.22 -25.01
C GLU A 135 34.15 25.05 -24.88
N ASN A 136 34.56 23.86 -25.32
CA ASN A 136 33.76 22.63 -25.17
C ASN A 136 33.50 22.30 -23.67
N SER A 137 34.46 22.59 -22.79
CA SER A 137 34.27 22.34 -21.35
C SER A 137 33.27 23.31 -20.70
N GLN A 138 33.25 24.58 -21.13
CA GLN A 138 32.24 25.55 -20.71
C GLN A 138 30.84 25.13 -21.18
N ARG A 139 30.73 24.78 -22.47
CA ARG A 139 29.46 24.31 -23.05
C ARG A 139 28.97 23.04 -22.37
N LEU A 140 29.87 22.10 -22.07
CA LEU A 140 29.52 20.88 -21.32
C LEU A 140 28.96 21.18 -19.93
N ALA A 141 29.55 22.12 -19.19
CA ALA A 141 29.03 22.52 -17.87
C ALA A 141 27.64 23.16 -17.92
N GLU A 142 27.36 23.96 -18.97
CA GLU A 142 26.03 24.51 -19.24
C GLU A 142 25.00 23.41 -19.49
N LEU A 143 25.36 22.42 -20.33
CA LEU A 143 24.49 21.29 -20.66
C LEU A 143 24.22 20.38 -19.46
N GLU A 144 25.24 20.10 -18.64
CA GLU A 144 25.09 19.34 -17.42
C GLU A 144 24.14 20.02 -16.43
N LYS A 145 24.23 21.33 -16.28
CA LYS A 145 23.27 22.11 -15.48
C LYS A 145 21.85 22.03 -16.07
N ARG A 146 21.73 22.15 -17.40
CA ARG A 146 20.45 22.05 -18.09
C ARG A 146 19.84 20.67 -17.99
N GLU A 147 20.65 19.59 -18.07
CA GLU A 147 20.20 18.21 -17.82
C GLU A 147 19.63 18.06 -16.42
N GLU A 148 20.28 18.61 -15.39
CA GLU A 148 19.82 18.56 -14.01
C GLU A 148 18.47 19.30 -13.83
N GLU A 149 18.36 20.52 -14.36
CA GLU A 149 17.12 21.31 -14.35
C GLU A 149 15.97 20.55 -15.02
N LEU A 150 16.19 20.06 -16.24
CA LEU A 150 15.18 19.33 -17.02
C LEU A 150 14.79 18.01 -16.35
N SER A 151 15.75 17.28 -15.78
CA SER A 151 15.48 16.06 -15.04
C SER A 151 14.57 16.31 -13.84
N LYS A 152 14.77 17.43 -13.13
CA LYS A 152 13.92 17.86 -12.04
C LYS A 152 12.51 18.21 -12.53
N GLU A 153 12.39 19.04 -13.57
CA GLU A 153 11.11 19.46 -14.15
C GLU A 153 10.27 18.27 -14.62
N ILE A 154 10.93 17.29 -15.29
CA ILE A 154 10.27 16.04 -15.71
C ILE A 154 9.80 15.25 -14.52
N ARG A 155 10.67 15.05 -13.52
CA ARG A 155 10.33 14.26 -12.34
C ARG A 155 9.15 14.85 -11.57
N ASP A 156 9.17 16.17 -11.33
CA ASP A 156 8.14 16.83 -10.53
C ASP A 156 6.77 16.70 -11.20
N ARG A 157 6.68 16.76 -12.54
CA ARG A 157 5.44 16.54 -13.30
C ARG A 157 5.01 15.07 -13.33
N MET A 158 5.96 14.16 -13.55
CA MET A 158 5.69 12.72 -13.58
C MET A 158 5.18 12.18 -12.23
N LEU A 159 5.50 12.86 -11.11
CA LEU A 159 4.98 12.52 -9.79
C LEU A 159 3.52 12.96 -9.58
N VAL A 160 3.00 13.89 -10.40
CA VAL A 160 1.64 14.42 -10.32
C VAL A 160 0.70 13.76 -11.34
N ILE A 161 1.23 13.30 -12.49
CA ILE A 161 0.44 12.57 -13.48
C ILE A 161 -0.03 11.23 -12.88
N PRO A 162 -1.36 10.95 -12.86
CA PRO A 162 -1.88 9.74 -12.22
C PRO A 162 -1.53 8.48 -12.99
N ASN A 163 -1.43 7.36 -12.27
CA ASN A 163 -1.21 6.03 -12.84
C ASN A 163 -2.39 5.64 -13.77
N ILE A 164 -2.13 4.75 -14.73
CA ILE A 164 -3.17 4.25 -15.63
C ILE A 164 -4.07 3.28 -14.86
N ILE A 165 -5.36 3.56 -14.83
CA ILE A 165 -6.34 2.70 -14.17
C ILE A 165 -6.58 1.41 -14.97
N ASP A 166 -6.94 0.33 -14.27
CA ASP A 166 -7.32 -0.93 -14.89
C ASP A 166 -8.58 -0.73 -15.77
N PRO A 167 -8.66 -1.34 -16.96
CA PRO A 167 -9.82 -1.21 -17.84
C PRO A 167 -11.17 -1.67 -17.22
N SER A 168 -11.13 -2.45 -16.14
CA SER A 168 -12.33 -2.90 -15.41
C SER A 168 -12.83 -1.90 -14.38
N VAL A 169 -12.08 -0.82 -14.11
CA VAL A 169 -12.48 0.22 -13.16
C VAL A 169 -13.69 0.98 -13.72
N PRO A 170 -14.79 1.08 -12.97
CA PRO A 170 -15.94 1.86 -13.38
C PRO A 170 -15.59 3.34 -13.49
N ILE A 171 -16.10 4.00 -14.52
CA ILE A 171 -15.91 5.45 -14.69
C ILE A 171 -16.97 6.16 -13.86
N GLY A 172 -16.53 6.95 -12.90
CA GLY A 172 -17.38 7.71 -11.99
C GLY A 172 -16.60 8.87 -11.37
N LYS A 173 -17.30 9.90 -10.88
CA LYS A 173 -16.71 11.16 -10.47
C LYS A 173 -16.15 11.12 -9.04
N ASP A 174 -16.86 10.47 -8.13
CA ASP A 174 -16.53 10.41 -6.70
C ASP A 174 -17.07 9.11 -6.06
N ASP A 175 -16.85 8.94 -4.76
CA ASP A 175 -17.21 7.76 -3.98
C ASP A 175 -18.69 7.36 -4.04
N SER A 176 -19.60 8.31 -4.35
CA SER A 176 -21.03 8.03 -4.51
C SER A 176 -21.35 7.17 -5.73
N GLU A 177 -20.41 7.08 -6.67
CA GLU A 177 -20.51 6.27 -7.91
C GLU A 177 -19.72 4.95 -7.84
N ASN A 178 -19.22 4.58 -6.67
CA ASN A 178 -18.61 3.28 -6.43
C ASN A 178 -19.63 2.16 -6.61
N VAL A 179 -19.19 1.04 -7.18
CA VAL A 179 -20.08 -0.06 -7.58
C VAL A 179 -20.04 -1.18 -6.56
N GLU A 180 -21.21 -1.51 -5.98
CA GLU A 180 -21.36 -2.68 -5.11
C GLU A 180 -21.14 -3.97 -5.92
N ILE A 181 -20.18 -4.80 -5.47
CA ILE A 181 -19.86 -6.08 -6.11
C ILE A 181 -20.59 -7.23 -5.44
N GLU A 182 -20.46 -7.37 -4.12
CA GLU A 182 -21.04 -8.50 -3.39
C GLU A 182 -21.28 -8.15 -1.91
N LYS A 183 -22.32 -8.78 -1.35
CA LYS A 183 -22.65 -8.75 0.09
C LYS A 183 -22.35 -10.08 0.75
N PHE A 184 -21.78 -10.04 1.93
CA PHE A 184 -21.42 -11.21 2.72
C PHE A 184 -22.11 -11.14 4.08
N GLY A 185 -23.05 -12.05 4.32
CA GLY A 185 -23.91 -12.10 5.49
C GLY A 185 -25.09 -11.14 5.41
N ASP A 186 -26.14 -11.49 6.16
CA ASP A 186 -27.40 -10.76 6.15
C ASP A 186 -27.34 -9.56 7.11
N PRO A 187 -27.61 -8.33 6.64
CA PRO A 187 -27.71 -7.17 7.49
C PRO A 187 -28.94 -7.25 8.38
N VAL A 188 -28.74 -7.23 9.70
CA VAL A 188 -29.82 -7.30 10.68
C VAL A 188 -30.04 -5.93 11.28
N VAL A 189 -31.31 -5.52 11.44
CA VAL A 189 -31.72 -4.36 12.24
C VAL A 189 -32.53 -4.92 13.41
N PRO A 190 -32.01 -4.83 14.65
CA PRO A 190 -32.75 -5.33 15.82
C PRO A 190 -34.01 -4.50 16.08
N ASP A 191 -34.95 -5.07 16.82
CA ASP A 191 -36.22 -4.43 17.22
C ASP A 191 -36.09 -3.50 18.46
N TYR A 192 -34.85 -3.19 18.84
CA TYR A 192 -34.49 -2.23 19.89
C TYR A 192 -33.52 -1.16 19.34
N PRO A 193 -33.49 0.02 19.96
CA PRO A 193 -32.63 1.10 19.52
C PRO A 193 -31.15 0.76 19.75
N ILE A 194 -30.32 1.07 18.75
CA ILE A 194 -28.86 1.01 18.88
C ILE A 194 -28.36 2.44 19.19
N PRO A 195 -27.77 2.68 20.37
CA PRO A 195 -27.17 3.97 20.71
C PRO A 195 -25.96 4.29 19.82
N TYR A 196 -25.48 5.51 19.90
CA TYR A 196 -24.24 5.89 19.25
C TYR A 196 -23.07 5.11 19.88
N HIS A 197 -22.04 4.80 19.09
CA HIS A 197 -20.94 3.93 19.56
C HIS A 197 -20.23 4.46 20.83
N THR A 198 -20.11 5.78 20.98
CA THR A 198 -19.56 6.37 22.22
C THR A 198 -20.47 6.13 23.43
N ASP A 199 -21.78 6.23 23.25
CA ASP A 199 -22.73 5.98 24.35
C ASP A 199 -22.65 4.51 24.79
N ILE A 200 -22.47 3.57 23.85
CA ILE A 200 -22.24 2.15 24.16
C ILE A 200 -20.93 1.99 24.97
N MET A 201 -19.84 2.64 24.48
CA MET A 201 -18.55 2.57 25.17
C MET A 201 -18.58 3.22 26.55
N GLU A 202 -19.29 4.34 26.69
CA GLU A 202 -19.49 5.01 27.99
C GLU A 202 -20.28 4.14 28.98
N SER A 203 -21.36 3.47 28.54
CA SER A 203 -22.10 2.54 29.37
C SER A 203 -21.25 1.37 29.89
N LEU A 204 -20.24 0.97 29.09
CA LEU A 204 -19.24 -0.05 29.44
C LEU A 204 -18.06 0.52 30.25
N HIS A 205 -18.08 1.79 30.63
CA HIS A 205 -16.94 2.51 31.24
C HIS A 205 -15.64 2.41 30.42
N GLY A 206 -15.77 2.34 29.08
CA GLY A 206 -14.71 1.94 28.16
C GLY A 206 -14.07 3.06 27.38
N ILE A 207 -14.51 4.33 27.52
CA ILE A 207 -13.95 5.47 26.78
C ILE A 207 -13.93 6.74 27.65
N ASP A 208 -12.90 7.59 27.45
CA ASP A 208 -12.80 8.91 28.08
C ASP A 208 -12.33 9.92 27.02
N LEU A 209 -13.28 10.62 26.42
CA LEU A 209 -13.03 11.66 25.43
C LEU A 209 -12.67 13.01 26.07
N ASP A 210 -13.19 13.30 27.27
CA ASP A 210 -12.93 14.57 27.97
C ASP A 210 -11.45 14.69 28.39
N SER A 211 -10.89 13.61 28.93
CA SER A 211 -9.46 13.58 29.26
C SER A 211 -8.59 13.63 28.00
N ALA A 212 -8.99 12.96 26.91
CA ALA A 212 -8.28 13.01 25.64
C ALA A 212 -8.26 14.43 25.08
N HIS A 213 -9.41 15.13 25.13
CA HIS A 213 -9.50 16.53 24.69
C HIS A 213 -8.55 17.43 25.50
N ARG A 214 -8.48 17.28 26.83
CA ARG A 214 -7.57 18.06 27.67
C ARG A 214 -6.09 17.80 27.39
N VAL A 215 -5.74 16.57 27.00
CA VAL A 215 -4.34 16.17 26.79
C VAL A 215 -3.84 16.45 25.38
N ALA A 216 -4.66 16.15 24.37
CA ALA A 216 -4.24 16.13 22.97
C ALA A 216 -5.17 16.91 22.02
N GLY A 217 -6.34 17.35 22.48
CA GLY A 217 -7.34 18.01 21.65
C GLY A 217 -8.35 17.04 21.05
N ASN A 218 -9.13 17.52 20.08
CA ASN A 218 -10.12 16.72 19.36
C ASN A 218 -9.45 15.66 18.47
N GLY A 219 -10.16 14.58 18.17
CA GLY A 219 -9.65 13.51 17.31
C GLY A 219 -8.70 12.54 18.02
N PHE A 220 -8.69 12.52 19.36
CA PHE A 220 -8.00 11.57 20.20
C PHE A 220 -8.97 10.91 21.20
N TYR A 221 -8.58 9.80 21.78
CA TYR A 221 -9.38 9.04 22.72
C TYR A 221 -8.51 8.34 23.78
N TYR A 222 -9.10 8.05 24.94
CA TYR A 222 -8.63 6.99 25.82
C TYR A 222 -9.64 5.85 25.75
N LEU A 223 -9.18 4.62 25.52
CA LEU A 223 -9.94 3.42 25.75
C LEU A 223 -9.60 2.86 27.13
N LEU A 224 -10.61 2.34 27.83
CA LEU A 224 -10.48 1.87 29.21
C LEU A 224 -11.00 0.45 29.34
N GLY A 225 -10.54 -0.25 30.36
CA GLY A 225 -11.10 -1.53 30.82
C GLY A 225 -11.25 -2.58 29.72
N ASP A 226 -12.43 -3.16 29.65
CA ASP A 226 -12.70 -4.24 28.69
C ASP A 226 -12.81 -3.75 27.23
N VAL A 227 -13.16 -2.49 26.97
CA VAL A 227 -13.15 -1.93 25.62
C VAL A 227 -11.70 -1.79 25.10
N ALA A 228 -10.77 -1.33 25.95
CA ALA A 228 -9.34 -1.31 25.61
C ALA A 228 -8.79 -2.73 25.37
N ARG A 229 -9.25 -3.69 26.17
CA ARG A 229 -8.90 -5.10 25.98
C ARG A 229 -9.44 -5.65 24.67
N LEU A 230 -10.71 -5.35 24.33
CA LEU A 230 -11.33 -5.74 23.06
C LEU A 230 -10.56 -5.17 21.86
N HIS A 231 -10.15 -3.90 21.91
CA HIS A 231 -9.31 -3.28 20.90
C HIS A 231 -8.02 -4.08 20.67
N SER A 232 -7.31 -4.42 21.75
CA SER A 232 -6.08 -5.22 21.67
C SER A 232 -6.33 -6.66 21.22
N ALA A 233 -7.46 -7.25 21.62
CA ALA A 233 -7.88 -8.60 21.25
C ALA A 233 -8.13 -8.71 19.73
N VAL A 234 -8.78 -7.70 19.13
CA VAL A 234 -9.02 -7.64 17.68
C VAL A 234 -7.72 -7.58 16.91
N LEU A 235 -6.75 -6.76 17.33
CA LEU A 235 -5.44 -6.68 16.70
C LEU A 235 -4.64 -7.98 16.84
N ALA A 236 -4.67 -8.61 18.01
CA ALA A 236 -4.00 -9.88 18.24
C ALA A 236 -4.61 -11.01 17.38
N TYR A 237 -5.94 -11.07 17.31
CA TYR A 237 -6.63 -12.00 16.43
C TYR A 237 -6.30 -11.77 14.95
N ALA A 238 -6.34 -10.52 14.47
CA ALA A 238 -6.03 -10.18 13.09
C ALA A 238 -4.59 -10.52 12.72
N ARG A 239 -3.63 -10.30 13.62
CA ARG A 239 -2.23 -10.73 13.45
C ARG A 239 -2.13 -12.24 13.26
N ASP A 240 -2.72 -13.01 14.19
CA ASP A 240 -2.63 -14.47 14.17
C ASP A 240 -3.39 -15.04 12.96
N PHE A 241 -4.52 -14.44 12.57
CA PHE A 241 -5.24 -14.75 11.35
C PHE A 241 -4.35 -14.63 10.11
N MET A 242 -3.61 -13.53 9.97
CA MET A 242 -2.72 -13.32 8.82
C MET A 242 -1.50 -14.22 8.84
N ILE A 243 -0.93 -14.53 10.02
CA ILE A 243 0.16 -15.52 10.15
C ILE A 243 -0.34 -16.89 9.68
N ASN A 244 -1.56 -17.28 10.04
CA ASN A 244 -2.17 -18.54 9.60
C ASN A 244 -2.47 -18.56 8.08
N LYS A 245 -2.62 -17.40 7.42
CA LYS A 245 -2.68 -17.28 5.96
C LYS A 245 -1.29 -17.33 5.28
N GLY A 246 -0.22 -17.51 6.05
CA GLY A 246 1.16 -17.62 5.54
C GLY A 246 1.88 -16.27 5.38
N PHE A 247 1.37 -15.19 5.97
CA PHE A 247 2.04 -13.89 5.95
C PHE A 247 3.12 -13.81 7.03
N THR A 248 4.25 -13.23 6.67
CA THR A 248 5.31 -12.92 7.64
C THR A 248 4.94 -11.68 8.44
N TYR A 249 4.85 -11.83 9.78
CA TYR A 249 4.60 -10.70 10.66
C TYR A 249 5.85 -9.83 10.85
N VAL A 250 5.68 -8.51 10.72
CA VAL A 250 6.76 -7.53 10.81
C VAL A 250 6.34 -6.34 11.68
N ILE A 251 7.25 -5.86 12.53
CA ILE A 251 7.12 -4.58 13.24
C ILE A 251 8.05 -3.58 12.53
N PRO A 252 7.50 -2.59 11.78
CA PRO A 252 8.28 -1.66 11.00
C PRO A 252 8.67 -0.41 11.80
N PRO A 253 9.60 0.42 11.32
CA PRO A 253 9.78 1.79 11.82
C PRO A 253 8.50 2.62 11.64
N TYR A 254 8.16 3.45 12.63
CA TYR A 254 6.96 4.30 12.58
C TYR A 254 7.25 5.72 12.10
N MET A 255 8.52 6.00 11.77
CA MET A 255 8.97 7.24 11.14
C MET A 255 9.78 6.89 9.90
N ILE A 256 9.55 7.62 8.80
CA ILE A 256 10.18 7.40 7.51
C ILE A 256 10.71 8.71 6.93
N ARG A 257 11.68 8.63 6.04
CA ARG A 257 12.28 9.78 5.36
C ARG A 257 11.42 10.25 4.19
N SER A 258 11.63 11.50 3.78
CA SER A 258 10.92 12.15 2.66
C SER A 258 10.99 11.36 1.35
N ASN A 259 12.14 10.74 1.05
CA ASN A 259 12.31 9.94 -0.16
C ASN A 259 11.45 8.65 -0.17
N VAL A 260 11.16 8.08 1.00
CA VAL A 260 10.21 6.97 1.12
C VAL A 260 8.78 7.50 0.97
N VAL A 261 8.44 8.61 1.64
CA VAL A 261 7.10 9.22 1.54
C VAL A 261 6.71 9.49 0.09
N THR A 262 7.58 10.19 -0.66
CA THR A 262 7.33 10.50 -2.08
C THR A 262 7.32 9.27 -3.00
N GLY A 263 7.85 8.15 -2.53
CA GLY A 263 7.79 6.87 -3.24
C GLY A 263 6.48 6.11 -3.09
N VAL A 264 5.77 6.32 -1.95
CA VAL A 264 4.58 5.53 -1.60
C VAL A 264 3.25 6.29 -1.74
N MET A 265 3.26 7.62 -1.86
CA MET A 265 2.05 8.44 -1.99
C MET A 265 2.27 9.65 -2.89
N SER A 266 1.19 10.35 -3.23
CA SER A 266 1.25 11.63 -3.94
C SER A 266 1.63 12.79 -3.01
N PHE A 267 2.00 13.94 -3.58
CA PHE A 267 2.31 15.14 -2.78
C PHE A 267 1.08 15.69 -2.06
N ASP A 268 -0.09 15.65 -2.71
CA ASP A 268 -1.34 16.13 -2.12
C ASP A 268 -1.74 15.29 -0.92
N GLU A 269 -1.65 13.94 -1.04
CA GLU A 269 -1.85 13.03 0.07
C GLU A 269 -0.86 13.28 1.21
N MET A 270 0.43 13.52 0.88
CA MET A 270 1.46 13.80 1.88
C MET A 270 1.12 15.03 2.72
N ASP A 271 0.74 16.15 2.09
CA ASP A 271 0.40 17.39 2.82
C ASP A 271 -0.89 17.24 3.64
N ALA A 272 -1.88 16.56 3.10
CA ALA A 272 -3.16 16.33 3.77
C ALA A 272 -3.05 15.37 4.96
N MET A 273 -2.16 14.38 4.88
CA MET A 273 -2.12 13.23 5.80
C MET A 273 -0.95 13.30 6.80
N MET A 274 0.29 13.61 6.35
CA MET A 274 1.50 13.28 7.10
C MET A 274 1.89 14.34 8.13
N TYR A 275 2.20 13.90 9.37
CA TYR A 275 2.92 14.72 10.34
C TYR A 275 4.43 14.67 10.07
N LYS A 276 5.07 15.84 9.99
CA LYS A 276 6.52 15.99 9.86
C LYS A 276 7.14 16.32 11.21
N ILE A 277 8.27 15.74 11.52
CA ILE A 277 9.09 16.10 12.68
C ILE A 277 9.87 17.39 12.35
N GLU A 278 9.72 18.40 13.19
CA GLU A 278 10.40 19.67 13.00
C GLU A 278 11.93 19.50 13.18
N GLY A 279 12.69 20.09 12.25
CA GLY A 279 14.16 20.02 12.27
C GLY A 279 14.77 18.75 11.74
N GLU A 280 13.94 17.73 11.36
CA GLU A 280 14.44 16.45 10.86
C GLU A 280 13.78 16.06 9.52
N ASP A 281 14.46 15.22 8.74
CA ASP A 281 13.87 14.57 7.56
C ASP A 281 13.15 13.27 7.98
N LEU A 282 12.15 13.42 8.86
CA LEU A 282 11.33 12.33 9.35
C LEU A 282 9.84 12.71 9.36
N TYR A 283 9.01 11.72 9.02
CA TYR A 283 7.56 11.81 8.97
C TYR A 283 6.96 10.63 9.73
N LEU A 284 5.93 10.88 10.55
CA LEU A 284 5.15 9.81 11.17
C LEU A 284 4.32 9.09 10.10
N ILE A 285 4.29 7.77 10.14
CA ILE A 285 3.55 6.98 9.15
C ILE A 285 2.04 7.11 9.33
N GLY A 286 1.31 7.24 8.22
CA GLY A 286 -0.16 7.17 8.19
C GLY A 286 -0.70 5.74 8.07
N THR A 287 0.19 4.79 7.75
CA THR A 287 -0.05 3.35 7.64
C THR A 287 1.30 2.62 7.61
N SER A 288 1.33 1.37 8.09
CA SER A 288 2.55 0.55 8.01
C SER A 288 2.96 0.22 6.57
N GLU A 289 2.05 0.30 5.59
CA GLU A 289 2.37 0.16 4.17
C GLU A 289 3.58 1.01 3.77
N HIS A 290 3.60 2.29 4.19
CA HIS A 290 4.67 3.22 3.84
C HIS A 290 6.05 2.69 4.20
N SER A 291 6.20 2.25 5.44
CA SER A 291 7.44 1.72 5.97
C SER A 291 7.78 0.34 5.39
N MET A 292 6.75 -0.49 5.18
CA MET A 292 6.92 -1.85 4.69
C MET A 292 7.36 -1.89 3.23
N ILE A 293 6.78 -1.03 2.38
CA ILE A 293 7.22 -0.87 0.99
C ILE A 293 8.61 -0.21 0.95
N GLY A 294 8.83 0.83 1.78
CA GLY A 294 10.12 1.50 1.92
C GLY A 294 11.28 0.56 2.29
N ARG A 295 11.01 -0.56 2.98
CA ARG A 295 12.00 -1.61 3.28
C ARG A 295 12.70 -2.15 2.03
N PHE A 296 12.02 -2.13 0.89
CA PHE A 296 12.54 -2.67 -0.37
C PHE A 296 13.14 -1.59 -1.28
N MET A 297 13.25 -0.35 -0.83
CA MET A 297 13.85 0.73 -1.63
C MET A 297 15.25 0.35 -2.12
N ASP A 298 15.50 0.59 -3.42
CA ASP A 298 16.75 0.27 -4.13
C ASP A 298 17.19 -1.20 -4.04
N THR A 299 16.22 -2.13 -3.88
CA THR A 299 16.51 -3.56 -3.80
C THR A 299 16.14 -4.31 -5.07
N ILE A 300 16.90 -5.40 -5.30
CA ILE A 300 16.60 -6.38 -6.33
C ILE A 300 16.29 -7.68 -5.62
N VAL A 301 15.04 -8.11 -5.66
CA VAL A 301 14.56 -9.32 -5.00
C VAL A 301 14.69 -10.49 -5.97
N PRO A 302 15.34 -11.59 -5.59
CA PRO A 302 15.37 -12.81 -6.42
C PRO A 302 13.95 -13.35 -6.65
N GLU A 303 13.69 -13.87 -7.85
CA GLU A 303 12.35 -14.35 -8.24
C GLU A 303 11.86 -15.51 -7.38
N ASP A 304 12.76 -16.37 -6.90
CA ASP A 304 12.48 -17.49 -5.97
C ASP A 304 12.02 -17.02 -4.57
N LYS A 305 12.16 -15.72 -4.26
CA LYS A 305 11.67 -15.07 -3.03
C LYS A 305 10.37 -14.30 -3.22
N ILE A 306 9.75 -14.37 -4.38
CA ILE A 306 8.49 -13.72 -4.70
C ILE A 306 7.37 -14.79 -4.72
N PRO A 307 6.18 -14.50 -4.17
CA PRO A 307 5.76 -13.21 -3.60
C PRO A 307 6.31 -12.98 -2.19
N GLN A 308 6.55 -11.69 -1.84
CA GLN A 308 6.73 -11.28 -0.45
C GLN A 308 5.35 -10.97 0.14
N THR A 309 4.89 -11.80 1.07
CA THR A 309 3.61 -11.64 1.77
C THR A 309 3.87 -11.23 3.21
N LEU A 310 3.57 -9.98 3.54
CA LEU A 310 3.92 -9.37 4.81
C LEU A 310 2.68 -8.82 5.49
N THR A 311 2.60 -8.98 6.81
CA THR A 311 1.58 -8.32 7.63
C THR A 311 2.24 -7.56 8.75
N SER A 312 1.69 -6.40 9.10
CA SER A 312 2.30 -5.56 10.12
C SER A 312 1.26 -4.81 10.94
N TYR A 313 1.53 -4.74 12.23
CA TYR A 313 0.88 -3.82 13.15
C TYR A 313 1.64 -2.51 13.21
N SER A 314 0.92 -1.39 13.23
CA SER A 314 1.50 -0.10 13.56
C SER A 314 0.47 0.87 14.15
N PRO A 315 0.91 1.84 14.99
CA PRO A 315 0.19 3.09 15.11
C PRO A 315 0.18 3.80 13.75
N CYS A 316 -0.86 4.58 13.50
CA CYS A 316 -1.06 5.40 12.31
C CYS A 316 -1.37 6.82 12.75
N PHE A 317 -0.75 7.80 12.11
CA PHE A 317 -0.89 9.20 12.44
C PHE A 317 -1.36 9.98 11.21
N ARG A 318 -2.53 10.63 11.30
CA ARG A 318 -3.11 11.36 10.17
C ARG A 318 -3.60 12.73 10.59
N LYS A 319 -3.27 13.76 9.80
CA LYS A 319 -3.75 15.13 10.02
C LYS A 319 -5.25 15.28 9.79
N GLU A 320 -5.85 14.42 8.97
CA GLU A 320 -7.29 14.45 8.61
C GLU A 320 -7.75 15.85 8.17
N LYS A 321 -6.93 16.55 7.38
CA LYS A 321 -7.27 17.89 6.87
C LYS A 321 -8.49 17.80 5.94
N GLY A 322 -9.49 18.67 6.17
CA GLY A 322 -10.67 18.81 5.31
C GLY A 322 -11.82 17.86 5.62
N ALA A 323 -11.69 17.02 6.62
CA ALA A 323 -12.76 16.14 7.06
C ALA A 323 -13.75 16.89 7.98
N HIS A 324 -15.01 16.97 7.57
CA HIS A 324 -16.08 17.60 8.35
C HIS A 324 -17.40 16.82 8.19
N GLY A 325 -18.00 16.37 9.31
CA GLY A 325 -19.30 15.71 9.31
C GLY A 325 -19.79 15.30 10.70
N LEU A 326 -21.12 15.18 10.88
CA LEU A 326 -21.74 14.79 12.16
C LEU A 326 -21.44 13.33 12.56
N GLU A 327 -21.28 12.44 11.59
CA GLU A 327 -20.96 11.02 11.79
C GLU A 327 -19.47 10.78 12.12
N GLU A 328 -18.65 11.82 12.06
CA GLU A 328 -17.20 11.78 12.36
C GLU A 328 -16.90 11.93 13.87
N ARG A 329 -17.92 12.04 14.72
CA ARG A 329 -17.78 12.11 16.18
C ARG A 329 -17.21 10.79 16.74
N GLY A 330 -16.62 10.89 17.92
CA GLY A 330 -16.11 9.71 18.66
C GLY A 330 -14.82 9.17 18.04
N VAL A 331 -14.83 7.90 17.61
CA VAL A 331 -13.63 7.20 17.11
C VAL A 331 -13.65 6.95 15.59
N TYR A 332 -14.61 7.50 14.85
CA TYR A 332 -14.74 7.24 13.42
C TYR A 332 -13.59 7.88 12.61
N ARG A 333 -13.25 9.15 12.91
CA ARG A 333 -12.17 9.89 12.27
C ARG A 333 -11.28 10.54 13.33
N ILE A 334 -10.04 10.09 13.42
CA ILE A 334 -9.12 10.39 14.51
C ILE A 334 -7.70 10.57 13.99
N HIS A 335 -6.89 11.34 14.72
CA HIS A 335 -5.50 11.66 14.36
C HIS A 335 -4.50 10.55 14.66
N GLN A 336 -4.82 9.70 15.62
CA GLN A 336 -3.99 8.57 16.03
C GLN A 336 -4.86 7.32 16.21
N PHE A 337 -4.50 6.25 15.52
CA PHE A 337 -5.15 4.94 15.65
C PHE A 337 -4.14 3.83 15.37
N GLU A 338 -4.56 2.60 15.53
CA GLU A 338 -3.74 1.42 15.25
C GLU A 338 -4.36 0.63 14.11
N LYS A 339 -3.50 -0.07 13.37
CA LYS A 339 -3.92 -0.85 12.21
C LYS A 339 -3.05 -2.09 12.03
N GLN A 340 -3.71 -3.22 11.73
CA GLN A 340 -3.06 -4.38 11.14
C GLN A 340 -3.23 -4.29 9.62
N GLU A 341 -2.12 -4.35 8.90
CA GLU A 341 -2.04 -4.21 7.44
C GLU A 341 -1.53 -5.49 6.80
N MET A 342 -1.89 -5.74 5.55
CA MET A 342 -1.29 -6.76 4.69
C MET A 342 -0.70 -6.13 3.45
N ILE A 343 0.52 -6.52 3.10
CA ILE A 343 1.29 -6.00 1.98
C ILE A 343 1.79 -7.17 1.14
N VAL A 344 1.69 -7.03 -0.17
CA VAL A 344 2.23 -8.00 -1.11
C VAL A 344 3.13 -7.32 -2.14
N ILE A 345 4.31 -7.90 -2.35
CA ILE A 345 5.19 -7.58 -3.47
C ILE A 345 5.22 -8.81 -4.36
N CYS A 346 4.80 -8.69 -5.60
CA CYS A 346 4.62 -9.82 -6.50
C CYS A 346 5.08 -9.51 -7.93
N LYS A 347 5.02 -10.54 -8.78
CA LYS A 347 5.17 -10.41 -10.23
C LYS A 347 3.95 -9.69 -10.81
N PRO A 348 4.10 -8.97 -11.94
CA PRO A 348 2.99 -8.31 -12.62
C PRO A 348 1.84 -9.27 -12.97
N GLU A 349 2.13 -10.49 -13.41
CA GLU A 349 1.15 -11.50 -13.77
C GLU A 349 0.32 -12.03 -12.60
N ASP A 350 0.84 -11.96 -11.38
CA ASP A 350 0.18 -12.46 -10.16
C ASP A 350 -0.68 -11.41 -9.46
N THR A 351 -0.62 -10.15 -9.93
CA THR A 351 -1.20 -8.99 -9.25
C THR A 351 -2.69 -9.17 -8.97
N MET A 352 -3.49 -9.53 -9.98
CA MET A 352 -4.93 -9.68 -9.80
C MET A 352 -5.31 -10.87 -8.93
N THR A 353 -4.49 -11.93 -8.92
CA THR A 353 -4.66 -13.05 -7.99
C THR A 353 -4.49 -12.60 -6.54
N TRP A 354 -3.47 -11.79 -6.26
CA TRP A 354 -3.24 -11.25 -4.92
C TRP A 354 -4.28 -10.19 -4.54
N TYR A 355 -4.65 -9.31 -5.45
CA TYR A 355 -5.73 -8.34 -5.23
C TYR A 355 -7.01 -9.00 -4.71
N ASN A 356 -7.47 -10.06 -5.41
CA ASN A 356 -8.67 -10.79 -5.02
C ASN A 356 -8.51 -11.51 -3.67
N LYS A 357 -7.35 -12.06 -3.36
CA LYS A 357 -7.08 -12.67 -2.05
C LYS A 357 -7.09 -11.64 -0.93
N LEU A 358 -6.49 -10.46 -1.13
CA LEU A 358 -6.33 -9.47 -0.08
C LEU A 358 -7.68 -8.95 0.42
N TRP A 359 -8.58 -8.51 -0.46
CA TRP A 359 -9.90 -8.05 0.00
C TRP A 359 -10.73 -9.19 0.61
N SER A 360 -10.61 -10.42 0.07
CA SER A 360 -11.33 -11.57 0.61
C SER A 360 -10.90 -11.92 2.04
N TYR A 361 -9.64 -11.69 2.43
CA TYR A 361 -9.18 -11.93 3.78
C TYR A 361 -9.79 -10.93 4.78
N THR A 362 -9.98 -9.68 4.41
CA THR A 362 -10.72 -8.72 5.25
C THR A 362 -12.17 -9.13 5.41
N VAL A 363 -12.84 -9.53 4.33
CA VAL A 363 -14.21 -10.08 4.39
C VAL A 363 -14.28 -11.28 5.33
N GLU A 364 -13.37 -12.25 5.20
CA GLU A 364 -13.32 -13.45 6.05
C GLU A 364 -13.12 -13.09 7.54
N LEU A 365 -12.21 -12.15 7.83
CA LEU A 365 -11.97 -11.68 9.19
C LEU A 365 -13.23 -11.08 9.82
N PHE A 366 -13.90 -10.14 9.14
CA PHE A 366 -15.13 -9.52 9.65
C PHE A 366 -16.27 -10.51 9.78
N ARG A 367 -16.44 -11.41 8.83
CA ARG A 367 -17.44 -12.48 8.88
C ARG A 367 -17.20 -13.46 10.04
N SER A 368 -15.95 -13.72 10.39
CA SER A 368 -15.62 -14.57 11.55
C SER A 368 -16.04 -13.94 12.90
N MET A 369 -16.26 -12.62 12.90
CA MET A 369 -16.76 -11.86 14.06
C MET A 369 -18.28 -11.57 13.99
N ASP A 370 -19.01 -12.28 13.15
CA ASP A 370 -20.45 -12.13 12.89
C ASP A 370 -20.87 -10.76 12.33
N ILE A 371 -19.96 -10.00 11.72
CA ILE A 371 -20.23 -8.68 11.15
C ILE A 371 -20.55 -8.81 9.66
N PRO A 372 -21.74 -8.40 9.19
CA PRO A 372 -22.05 -8.34 7.76
C PRO A 372 -21.21 -7.28 7.06
N VAL A 373 -20.69 -7.61 5.87
CA VAL A 373 -19.88 -6.70 5.05
C VAL A 373 -20.33 -6.72 3.60
N ARG A 374 -19.95 -5.71 2.84
CA ARG A 374 -20.02 -5.68 1.38
C ARG A 374 -18.69 -5.22 0.79
N THR A 375 -18.50 -5.48 -0.50
CA THR A 375 -17.37 -4.97 -1.26
C THR A 375 -17.85 -3.97 -2.31
N LEU A 376 -17.12 -2.86 -2.44
CA LEU A 376 -17.33 -1.83 -3.45
C LEU A 376 -16.11 -1.72 -4.35
N GLU A 377 -16.29 -1.79 -5.67
CA GLU A 377 -15.26 -1.39 -6.61
C GLU A 377 -15.24 0.14 -6.69
N CYS A 378 -14.09 0.75 -6.37
CA CYS A 378 -13.91 2.18 -6.44
C CYS A 378 -13.92 2.63 -7.90
N CYS A 379 -14.67 3.71 -8.19
CA CYS A 379 -14.69 4.32 -9.50
C CYS A 379 -13.45 5.18 -9.76
N SER A 380 -13.25 5.58 -10.99
CA SER A 380 -12.04 6.25 -11.46
C SER A 380 -11.72 7.56 -10.74
N GLY A 381 -12.74 8.37 -10.38
CA GLY A 381 -12.57 9.65 -9.69
C GLY A 381 -12.31 9.51 -8.19
N ASP A 382 -12.61 8.33 -7.60
CA ASP A 382 -12.32 8.02 -6.19
C ASP A 382 -10.92 7.39 -6.00
N LEU A 383 -10.26 6.96 -7.08
CA LEU A 383 -8.93 6.37 -7.00
C LEU A 383 -7.85 7.43 -6.76
N ALA A 384 -7.03 7.27 -5.73
CA ALA A 384 -5.81 8.03 -5.54
C ALA A 384 -4.83 7.86 -6.74
N ASP A 385 -3.94 8.83 -6.95
CA ASP A 385 -3.09 8.92 -8.15
C ASP A 385 -2.25 7.68 -8.46
N LEU A 386 -1.76 6.99 -7.42
CA LEU A 386 -0.91 5.81 -7.60
C LEU A 386 -1.70 4.53 -7.86
N LYS A 387 -3.01 4.50 -7.53
CA LYS A 387 -3.82 3.30 -7.62
C LYS A 387 -4.19 2.97 -9.06
N VAL A 388 -4.01 1.71 -9.42
CA VAL A 388 -4.50 1.11 -10.67
C VAL A 388 -5.94 0.64 -10.50
N LYS A 389 -6.26 0.12 -9.31
CA LYS A 389 -7.57 -0.45 -8.97
C LYS A 389 -7.71 -0.50 -7.44
N SER A 390 -8.92 -0.27 -6.93
CA SER A 390 -9.21 -0.36 -5.50
C SER A 390 -10.58 -0.98 -5.24
N CYS A 391 -10.66 -1.76 -4.16
CA CYS A 391 -11.91 -2.33 -3.67
C CYS A 391 -12.03 -2.03 -2.18
N ASP A 392 -13.09 -1.35 -1.79
CA ASP A 392 -13.38 -1.09 -0.40
C ASP A 392 -14.19 -2.22 0.21
N VAL A 393 -13.90 -2.55 1.45
CA VAL A 393 -14.71 -3.42 2.30
C VAL A 393 -15.45 -2.54 3.28
N GLU A 394 -16.77 -2.64 3.27
CA GLU A 394 -17.64 -1.88 4.16
C GLU A 394 -18.39 -2.79 5.11
N ALA A 395 -18.51 -2.39 6.38
CA ALA A 395 -19.27 -3.10 7.40
C ALA A 395 -20.67 -2.51 7.59
N TRP A 396 -21.62 -3.37 7.92
CA TRP A 396 -22.98 -2.97 8.22
C TRP A 396 -23.09 -2.23 9.53
N SER A 397 -23.80 -1.09 9.54
CA SER A 397 -24.24 -0.37 10.73
C SER A 397 -25.74 -0.54 10.93
N PRO A 398 -26.20 -1.33 11.92
CA PRO A 398 -27.61 -1.46 12.23
C PRO A 398 -28.25 -0.13 12.69
N ARG A 399 -27.47 0.75 13.33
CA ARG A 399 -27.91 2.06 13.78
C ARG A 399 -28.23 2.99 12.60
N GLN A 400 -27.28 3.05 11.63
CA GLN A 400 -27.42 3.93 10.46
C GLN A 400 -28.24 3.28 9.33
N LYS A 401 -28.45 1.96 9.39
CA LYS A 401 -29.06 1.15 8.32
C LYS A 401 -28.32 1.29 6.99
N LYS A 402 -27.00 1.42 7.04
CA LYS A 402 -26.12 1.53 5.89
C LYS A 402 -24.77 0.87 6.17
N TYR A 403 -24.01 0.64 5.12
CA TYR A 403 -22.63 0.20 5.22
C TYR A 403 -21.69 1.40 5.32
N PHE A 404 -20.50 1.21 5.90
CA PHE A 404 -19.43 2.20 5.96
C PHE A 404 -18.06 1.51 5.84
N GLU A 405 -17.10 2.20 5.27
CA GLU A 405 -15.76 1.69 4.97
C GLU A 405 -15.00 1.27 6.24
N VAL A 406 -14.48 0.05 6.24
CA VAL A 406 -13.61 -0.53 7.29
C VAL A 406 -12.27 -0.99 6.76
N GLY A 407 -12.08 -1.04 5.46
CA GLY A 407 -10.82 -1.39 4.80
C GLY A 407 -10.84 -1.05 3.33
N SER A 408 -9.67 -0.76 2.76
CA SER A 408 -9.49 -0.47 1.34
C SER A 408 -8.33 -1.28 0.79
N CYS A 409 -8.64 -2.15 -0.18
CA CYS A 409 -7.66 -2.97 -0.89
C CYS A 409 -7.18 -2.21 -2.12
N SER A 410 -5.86 -2.04 -2.25
CA SER A 410 -5.27 -1.26 -3.32
C SER A 410 -4.28 -2.08 -4.14
N ASN A 411 -4.44 -2.03 -5.46
CA ASN A 411 -3.45 -2.42 -6.44
C ASN A 411 -2.77 -1.17 -6.96
N LEU A 412 -1.46 -1.02 -6.68
CA LEU A 412 -0.64 0.13 -7.12
C LEU A 412 0.11 -0.17 -8.42
N GLY A 413 -0.04 -1.39 -8.97
CA GLY A 413 0.80 -1.83 -10.08
C GLY A 413 2.29 -1.69 -9.72
N ASP A 414 3.09 -1.12 -10.61
CA ASP A 414 4.50 -0.89 -10.37
C ASP A 414 4.84 0.56 -9.94
N ALA A 415 3.85 1.41 -9.65
CA ALA A 415 4.08 2.81 -9.35
C ALA A 415 5.05 3.03 -8.18
N GLN A 416 4.82 2.34 -7.05
CA GLN A 416 5.71 2.43 -5.90
C GLN A 416 7.08 1.79 -6.18
N ALA A 417 7.09 0.66 -6.88
CA ALA A 417 8.34 -0.02 -7.25
C ALA A 417 9.21 0.84 -8.17
N ARG A 418 8.60 1.55 -9.10
CA ARG A 418 9.29 2.50 -9.98
C ARG A 418 9.89 3.67 -9.23
N ARG A 419 9.14 4.26 -8.32
CA ARG A 419 9.57 5.41 -7.51
C ARG A 419 10.67 5.04 -6.51
N LEU A 420 10.62 3.82 -5.96
CA LEU A 420 11.54 3.32 -4.93
C LEU A 420 12.64 2.39 -5.48
N GLY A 421 12.69 2.11 -6.78
CA GLY A 421 13.73 1.26 -7.36
C GLY A 421 13.60 -0.23 -7.02
N ILE A 422 12.39 -0.73 -6.74
CA ILE A 422 12.14 -2.13 -6.36
C ILE A 422 12.06 -3.00 -7.62
N ARG A 423 12.97 -3.97 -7.76
CA ARG A 423 13.03 -4.84 -8.92
C ARG A 423 13.03 -6.30 -8.53
N ILE A 424 12.58 -7.13 -9.46
CA ILE A 424 12.69 -8.58 -9.39
C ILE A 424 13.79 -9.01 -10.36
N GLN A 425 14.67 -9.93 -9.92
CA GLN A 425 15.63 -10.60 -10.78
C GLN A 425 15.04 -11.90 -11.25
N GLY A 426 14.64 -11.96 -12.54
CA GLY A 426 14.13 -13.16 -13.17
C GLY A 426 15.18 -14.27 -13.30
N GLU A 427 14.73 -15.51 -13.48
CA GLU A 427 15.59 -16.66 -13.70
C GLU A 427 16.45 -16.51 -14.97
N ASP A 428 15.98 -15.77 -15.97
CA ASP A 428 16.71 -15.41 -17.19
C ASP A 428 17.80 -14.34 -16.98
N GLY A 429 17.97 -13.87 -15.75
CA GLY A 429 18.92 -12.82 -15.37
C GLY A 429 18.45 -11.41 -15.64
N LYS A 430 17.29 -11.21 -16.29
CA LYS A 430 16.72 -9.89 -16.52
C LYS A 430 16.07 -9.33 -15.26
N LYS A 431 16.09 -8.01 -15.17
CA LYS A 431 15.48 -7.27 -14.06
C LYS A 431 14.24 -6.52 -14.56
N TYR A 432 13.15 -6.65 -13.83
CA TYR A 432 11.90 -5.95 -14.10
C TYR A 432 11.32 -5.39 -12.80
N LEU A 433 10.37 -4.47 -12.90
CA LEU A 433 9.75 -3.86 -11.73
C LEU A 433 8.77 -4.83 -11.07
N ALA A 434 8.73 -4.80 -9.74
CA ALA A 434 7.72 -5.50 -8.98
C ALA A 434 6.38 -4.77 -9.03
N ASN A 435 5.29 -5.47 -8.75
CA ASN A 435 4.00 -4.86 -8.43
C ASN A 435 3.78 -4.91 -6.90
N THR A 436 3.09 -3.89 -6.39
CA THR A 436 2.78 -3.76 -4.96
C THR A 436 1.29 -3.66 -4.72
N LEU A 437 0.85 -4.33 -3.65
CA LEU A 437 -0.54 -4.30 -3.20
C LEU A 437 -0.57 -4.16 -1.68
N ASN A 438 -1.62 -3.54 -1.19
CA ASN A 438 -1.92 -3.49 0.24
C ASN A 438 -3.41 -3.62 0.51
N ASN A 439 -3.75 -4.00 1.73
CA ASN A 439 -5.10 -3.90 2.24
C ASN A 439 -5.08 -3.84 3.77
N THR A 440 -6.05 -3.16 4.33
CA THR A 440 -6.32 -3.18 5.76
C THR A 440 -6.86 -4.53 6.18
N VAL A 441 -6.16 -5.22 7.08
CA VAL A 441 -6.74 -6.41 7.76
C VAL A 441 -7.82 -5.94 8.73
N VAL A 442 -7.46 -5.02 9.61
CA VAL A 442 -8.39 -4.35 10.54
C VAL A 442 -7.80 -3.03 11.05
N ALA A 443 -8.66 -2.01 11.15
CA ALA A 443 -8.41 -0.77 11.88
C ALA A 443 -9.43 -0.70 13.03
N PRO A 444 -9.03 -0.96 14.27
CA PRO A 444 -9.95 -1.12 15.40
C PRO A 444 -10.97 0.00 15.59
N PRO A 445 -10.68 1.30 15.37
CA PRO A 445 -11.67 2.33 15.63
C PRO A 445 -12.97 2.14 14.83
N ARG A 446 -12.88 2.00 13.51
CA ARG A 446 -14.08 1.74 12.69
C ARG A 446 -14.63 0.32 12.90
N MET A 447 -13.74 -0.65 13.08
CA MET A 447 -14.15 -2.01 13.42
C MET A 447 -14.91 -2.07 14.74
N LEU A 448 -14.48 -1.33 15.78
CA LEU A 448 -15.20 -1.30 17.07
C LEU A 448 -16.60 -0.71 16.93
N ILE A 449 -16.81 0.29 16.06
CA ILE A 449 -18.14 0.80 15.76
C ILE A 449 -19.02 -0.32 15.20
N ALA A 450 -18.56 -0.99 14.13
CA ALA A 450 -19.30 -2.10 13.55
C ALA A 450 -19.52 -3.25 14.56
N PHE A 451 -18.49 -3.57 15.34
CA PHE A 451 -18.54 -4.64 16.35
C PHE A 451 -19.58 -4.35 17.44
N LEU A 452 -19.52 -3.17 18.04
CA LEU A 452 -20.43 -2.78 19.11
C LEU A 452 -21.89 -2.74 18.63
N GLU A 453 -22.13 -2.15 17.46
CA GLU A 453 -23.48 -2.02 16.93
C GLU A 453 -24.08 -3.39 16.51
N ASN A 454 -23.30 -4.31 15.94
CA ASN A 454 -23.79 -5.63 15.51
C ASN A 454 -23.89 -6.66 16.65
N ASN A 455 -23.14 -6.49 17.75
CA ASN A 455 -23.10 -7.42 18.86
C ASN A 455 -23.82 -6.92 20.13
N LEU A 456 -24.37 -5.68 20.13
CA LEU A 456 -25.16 -5.16 21.23
C LEU A 456 -26.39 -6.03 21.45
N GLN A 457 -26.73 -6.29 22.71
CA GLN A 457 -27.91 -7.01 23.12
C GLN A 457 -28.94 -6.06 23.73
N ARG A 458 -30.19 -6.53 23.85
CA ARG A 458 -31.32 -5.73 24.42
C ARG A 458 -31.05 -5.26 25.86
N ASP A 459 -30.27 -5.99 26.62
CA ASP A 459 -29.92 -5.68 28.04
C ASP A 459 -28.70 -4.74 28.14
N GLY A 460 -28.18 -4.23 27.05
CA GLY A 460 -27.01 -3.36 26.99
C GLY A 460 -25.67 -4.10 27.01
N SER A 461 -25.67 -5.42 27.16
CA SER A 461 -24.44 -6.20 27.03
C SER A 461 -23.98 -6.28 25.55
N VAL A 462 -22.69 -6.51 25.32
CA VAL A 462 -22.12 -6.72 23.98
C VAL A 462 -21.55 -8.13 23.92
N LYS A 463 -22.10 -8.97 23.04
CA LYS A 463 -21.63 -10.35 22.81
C LYS A 463 -20.22 -10.35 22.26
N ILE A 464 -19.37 -11.27 22.73
CA ILE A 464 -18.04 -11.52 22.19
C ILE A 464 -18.09 -12.80 21.34
N PRO A 465 -17.88 -12.71 20.01
CA PRO A 465 -17.77 -13.86 19.13
C PRO A 465 -16.70 -14.85 19.57
N ALA A 466 -16.94 -16.14 19.33
CA ALA A 466 -16.08 -17.24 19.80
C ALA A 466 -14.59 -17.05 19.42
N VAL A 467 -14.31 -16.48 18.25
CA VAL A 467 -12.94 -16.25 17.75
C VAL A 467 -12.14 -15.23 18.58
N LEU A 468 -12.82 -14.32 19.28
CA LEU A 468 -12.19 -13.31 20.13
C LEU A 468 -12.13 -13.72 21.63
N GLN A 469 -12.92 -14.69 22.07
CA GLN A 469 -12.96 -15.10 23.49
C GLN A 469 -11.59 -15.53 24.04
N PRO A 470 -10.72 -16.26 23.33
CA PRO A 470 -9.38 -16.58 23.81
C PRO A 470 -8.54 -15.34 24.12
N TYR A 471 -8.66 -14.28 23.29
CA TYR A 471 -7.94 -13.02 23.46
C TYR A 471 -8.55 -12.12 24.55
N MET A 472 -9.81 -12.38 24.91
CA MET A 472 -10.56 -11.71 25.98
C MET A 472 -10.50 -12.45 27.31
N GLY A 473 -9.64 -13.50 27.43
CA GLY A 473 -9.53 -14.32 28.66
C GLY A 473 -10.76 -15.15 28.94
N GLY A 474 -11.44 -15.60 27.89
CA GLY A 474 -12.63 -16.43 27.98
C GLY A 474 -13.95 -15.68 28.23
N LYS A 475 -13.93 -14.33 28.26
CA LYS A 475 -15.19 -13.55 28.37
C LYS A 475 -16.05 -13.79 27.13
N THR A 476 -17.35 -13.99 27.36
CA THR A 476 -18.36 -14.22 26.32
C THR A 476 -19.17 -12.96 25.99
N GLU A 477 -19.11 -11.96 26.87
CA GLU A 477 -19.81 -10.68 26.73
C GLU A 477 -19.12 -9.58 27.53
N LEU A 478 -19.36 -8.31 27.13
CA LEU A 478 -19.08 -7.11 27.92
C LEU A 478 -20.39 -6.67 28.60
N ARG A 479 -20.32 -6.18 29.81
CA ARG A 479 -21.50 -5.68 30.57
C ARG A 479 -21.26 -4.26 31.07
N PRO A 480 -22.31 -3.42 31.09
CA PRO A 480 -22.28 -2.11 31.73
C PRO A 480 -21.88 -2.16 33.22
#